data_0cb93a515cbff840f5317c19ff4d713a
#
_entry.id   0cb93a515cbff840f5317c19ff4d713a
#
_cell.length_a   1.000
_cell.length_b   1.000
_cell.length_c   1.000
_cell.angle_alpha   90.00
_cell.angle_beta   90.00
_cell.angle_gamma   90.00
#
_symmetry.space_group_name_H-M   'P 1'
#
loop_
_entity.id
_entity.type
_entity.pdbx_description
1 polymer ?
#
loop_
_entity_poly.entity_id
_entity_poly.type
_entity_poly.pdbx_seq_one_letter_code
_entity_poly.pdbx_strand_id
1 'polypeptide(L)'
;KMNDQIQAEFKKIFNGRFSTSESTRANYARGEDTYDPVLSKAVVFPETNEEVSKVLRLCNEHKIPVVPFGTGTSLEGNVVGNEKGITICLEKMNKILSVNVEDFDCRVQACVTKEQLNDYLREDGVFFPIDPGANAAIGGMASTSASGTMAVKYGTMKTVISGLTVVLPNGDIINTGSRTKKTSAGYNLTNLFIGSEGTLGIITEVQLRLSPIPVSYTHLTL
;
A
#
# COMPACT_ATOMS: atom_id res chain seq x y z
N LYS A 1 -23.48 -10.72 -6.59
CA LYS A 1 -22.74 -11.40 -7.69
C LYS A 1 -22.46 -10.39 -8.78
N MET A 2 -21.24 -10.37 -9.31
CA MET A 2 -20.89 -9.49 -10.42
C MET A 2 -21.63 -9.95 -11.68
N ASN A 3 -22.60 -9.16 -12.13
CA ASN A 3 -23.38 -9.38 -13.35
C ASN A 3 -22.92 -8.41 -14.46
N ASP A 4 -23.45 -8.55 -15.66
CA ASP A 4 -23.05 -7.73 -16.82
C ASP A 4 -23.32 -6.23 -16.61
N GLN A 5 -24.36 -5.88 -15.86
CA GLN A 5 -24.70 -4.48 -15.54
C GLN A 5 -23.61 -3.84 -14.66
N ILE A 6 -23.16 -4.55 -13.61
CA ILE A 6 -22.08 -4.08 -12.73
C ILE A 6 -20.75 -3.99 -13.49
N GLN A 7 -20.46 -4.96 -14.36
CA GLN A 7 -19.27 -4.90 -15.21
C GLN A 7 -19.29 -3.69 -16.15
N ALA A 8 -20.47 -3.38 -16.74
CA ALA A 8 -20.62 -2.20 -17.58
C ALA A 8 -20.39 -0.90 -16.79
N GLU A 9 -20.85 -0.84 -15.55
CA GLU A 9 -20.59 0.30 -14.67
C GLU A 9 -19.11 0.48 -14.35
N PHE A 10 -18.39 -0.59 -13.99
CA PHE A 10 -16.95 -0.53 -13.81
C PHE A 10 -16.21 -0.10 -15.08
N LYS A 11 -16.59 -0.62 -16.25
CA LYS A 11 -15.99 -0.23 -17.53
C LYS A 11 -16.21 1.26 -17.82
N LYS A 12 -17.38 1.78 -17.49
CA LYS A 12 -17.71 3.21 -17.67
C LYS A 12 -16.87 4.11 -16.75
N ILE A 13 -16.69 3.71 -15.48
CA ILE A 13 -15.94 4.49 -14.49
C ILE A 13 -14.44 4.45 -14.81
N PHE A 14 -13.90 3.29 -15.18
CA PHE A 14 -12.44 3.06 -15.25
C PHE A 14 -11.86 3.05 -16.67
N ASN A 15 -12.67 3.16 -17.70
CA ASN A 15 -12.27 3.37 -19.11
C ASN A 15 -10.91 2.74 -19.49
N GLY A 16 -10.84 1.40 -19.64
CA GLY A 16 -9.62 0.66 -19.96
C GLY A 16 -8.77 0.23 -18.75
N ARG A 17 -9.07 0.73 -17.55
CA ARG A 17 -8.45 0.33 -16.29
C ARG A 17 -9.29 -0.68 -15.49
N PHE A 18 -10.12 -1.44 -16.18
CA PHE A 18 -10.91 -2.57 -15.68
C PHE A 18 -10.81 -3.71 -16.67
N SER A 19 -10.41 -4.89 -16.22
CA SER A 19 -10.21 -6.05 -17.09
C SER A 19 -10.87 -7.30 -16.54
N THR A 20 -11.54 -8.02 -17.42
CA THR A 20 -12.07 -9.37 -17.16
C THR A 20 -11.31 -10.44 -17.95
N SER A 21 -10.27 -10.06 -18.72
CA SER A 21 -9.49 -11.02 -19.50
C SER A 21 -8.77 -12.00 -18.58
N GLU A 22 -8.71 -13.25 -18.97
CA GLU A 22 -8.08 -14.30 -18.18
C GLU A 22 -6.59 -14.05 -17.99
N SER A 23 -5.89 -13.59 -19.02
CA SER A 23 -4.47 -13.26 -18.95
C SER A 23 -4.17 -12.17 -17.93
N THR A 24 -4.98 -11.08 -17.89
CA THR A 24 -4.81 -10.05 -16.89
C THR A 24 -5.11 -10.59 -15.49
N ARG A 25 -6.20 -11.34 -15.32
CA ARG A 25 -6.58 -11.89 -14.01
C ARG A 25 -5.53 -12.86 -13.45
N ALA A 26 -4.89 -13.62 -14.31
CA ALA A 26 -3.84 -14.58 -13.94
C ALA A 26 -2.62 -13.87 -13.33
N ASN A 27 -2.26 -12.68 -13.81
CA ASN A 27 -1.13 -11.91 -13.30
C ASN A 27 -1.34 -11.41 -11.85
N TYR A 28 -2.60 -11.34 -11.39
CA TYR A 28 -2.97 -10.84 -10.05
C TYR A 28 -3.74 -11.91 -9.25
N ALA A 29 -3.49 -13.18 -9.53
CA ALA A 29 -4.22 -14.30 -8.90
C ALA A 29 -3.59 -14.76 -7.57
N ARG A 30 -2.31 -14.46 -7.35
CA ARG A 30 -1.56 -14.73 -6.11
C ARG A 30 -0.32 -13.83 -6.01
N GLY A 31 0.35 -13.87 -4.86
CA GLY A 31 1.67 -13.26 -4.63
C GLY A 31 2.82 -14.24 -4.88
N GLU A 32 3.94 -14.00 -4.17
CA GLU A 32 5.11 -14.91 -4.11
C GLU A 32 4.92 -16.05 -3.11
N ASP A 33 3.70 -16.24 -2.64
CA ASP A 33 3.31 -17.32 -1.73
C ASP A 33 3.26 -18.69 -2.44
N THR A 34 3.00 -19.76 -1.67
CA THR A 34 2.92 -21.15 -2.15
C THR A 34 1.48 -21.62 -2.39
N TYR A 35 0.50 -20.73 -2.23
CA TYR A 35 -0.91 -21.08 -2.44
C TYR A 35 -1.25 -21.20 -3.92
N ASP A 36 -2.25 -22.01 -4.23
CA ASP A 36 -2.78 -22.11 -5.59
C ASP A 36 -3.37 -20.77 -6.04
N PRO A 37 -3.10 -20.35 -7.29
CA PRO A 37 -3.65 -19.11 -7.81
C PRO A 37 -5.18 -19.19 -7.94
N VAL A 38 -5.88 -18.17 -7.46
CA VAL A 38 -7.33 -18.05 -7.60
C VAL A 38 -7.65 -16.81 -8.44
N LEU A 39 -8.34 -17.00 -9.56
CA LEU A 39 -8.69 -15.90 -10.44
C LEU A 39 -9.91 -15.15 -9.90
N SER A 40 -9.74 -13.89 -9.55
CA SER A 40 -10.87 -12.99 -9.32
C SER A 40 -11.69 -12.79 -10.59
N LYS A 41 -12.94 -12.33 -10.48
CA LYS A 41 -13.82 -12.07 -11.64
C LYS A 41 -13.31 -10.95 -12.55
N ALA A 42 -12.60 -10.00 -11.96
CA ALA A 42 -12.00 -8.88 -12.67
C ALA A 42 -10.84 -8.29 -11.87
N VAL A 43 -10.03 -7.47 -12.54
CA VAL A 43 -9.02 -6.60 -11.94
C VAL A 43 -9.35 -5.16 -12.30
N VAL A 44 -9.24 -4.25 -11.33
CA VAL A 44 -9.42 -2.80 -11.52
C VAL A 44 -8.17 -2.06 -11.04
N PHE A 45 -7.80 -1.00 -11.76
CA PHE A 45 -6.59 -0.23 -11.57
C PHE A 45 -6.91 1.24 -11.25
N PRO A 46 -7.25 1.58 -10.00
CA PRO A 46 -7.52 2.96 -9.60
C PRO A 46 -6.23 3.79 -9.58
N GLU A 47 -6.38 5.11 -9.75
CA GLU A 47 -5.29 6.09 -9.72
C GLU A 47 -5.44 7.07 -8.55
N THR A 48 -6.63 7.15 -7.95
CA THR A 48 -6.94 8.10 -6.87
C THR A 48 -7.69 7.44 -5.72
N ASN A 49 -7.67 8.10 -4.55
CA ASN A 49 -8.44 7.67 -3.37
C ASN A 49 -9.94 7.60 -3.66
N GLU A 50 -10.44 8.57 -4.45
CA GLU A 50 -11.84 8.67 -4.83
C GLU A 50 -12.25 7.49 -5.75
N GLU A 51 -11.36 7.05 -6.62
CA GLU A 51 -11.60 5.88 -7.46
C GLU A 51 -11.64 4.60 -6.63
N VAL A 52 -10.74 4.42 -5.66
CA VAL A 52 -10.79 3.31 -4.70
C VAL A 52 -12.10 3.34 -3.91
N SER A 53 -12.53 4.53 -3.44
CA SER A 53 -13.81 4.71 -2.76
C SER A 53 -15.00 4.26 -3.61
N LYS A 54 -15.04 4.66 -4.89
CA LYS A 54 -16.11 4.24 -5.83
C LYS A 54 -16.14 2.72 -6.00
N VAL A 55 -14.97 2.08 -6.16
CA VAL A 55 -14.90 0.61 -6.24
C VAL A 55 -15.48 -0.04 -5.00
N LEU A 56 -15.04 0.40 -3.81
CA LEU A 56 -15.48 -0.20 -2.56
C LEU A 56 -16.95 0.01 -2.29
N ARG A 57 -17.50 1.20 -2.57
CA ARG A 57 -18.96 1.45 -2.46
C ARG A 57 -19.76 0.49 -3.33
N LEU A 58 -19.40 0.38 -4.61
CA LEU A 58 -20.08 -0.50 -5.55
C LEU A 58 -19.96 -1.97 -5.14
N CYS A 59 -18.78 -2.40 -4.70
CA CYS A 59 -18.57 -3.75 -4.19
C CYS A 59 -19.38 -4.02 -2.91
N ASN A 60 -19.43 -3.06 -1.99
CA ASN A 60 -20.18 -3.21 -0.73
C ASN A 60 -21.70 -3.30 -0.99
N GLU A 61 -22.23 -2.47 -1.87
CA GLU A 61 -23.65 -2.48 -2.26
C GLU A 61 -24.05 -3.85 -2.84
N HIS A 62 -23.21 -4.41 -3.72
CA HIS A 62 -23.50 -5.68 -4.38
C HIS A 62 -22.92 -6.91 -3.68
N LYS A 63 -22.32 -6.74 -2.47
CA LYS A 63 -21.69 -7.82 -1.70
C LYS A 63 -20.64 -8.59 -2.51
N ILE A 64 -19.80 -7.86 -3.23
CA ILE A 64 -18.68 -8.40 -4.00
C ILE A 64 -17.42 -8.37 -3.12
N PRO A 65 -16.78 -9.52 -2.86
CA PRO A 65 -15.50 -9.56 -2.16
C PRO A 65 -14.42 -8.78 -2.92
N VAL A 66 -13.50 -8.16 -2.17
CA VAL A 66 -12.41 -7.37 -2.71
C VAL A 66 -11.08 -7.88 -2.16
N VAL A 67 -10.10 -8.02 -3.04
CA VAL A 67 -8.71 -8.35 -2.68
C VAL A 67 -7.82 -7.18 -3.12
N PRO A 68 -7.21 -6.43 -2.20
CA PRO A 68 -6.23 -5.42 -2.57
C PRO A 68 -4.90 -6.05 -2.99
N PHE A 69 -4.26 -5.49 -4.01
CA PHE A 69 -3.02 -5.99 -4.57
C PHE A 69 -2.03 -4.83 -4.80
N GLY A 70 -0.80 -4.99 -4.31
CA GLY A 70 0.31 -4.06 -4.55
C GLY A 70 1.29 -4.63 -5.59
N THR A 71 2.52 -4.95 -5.15
CA THR A 71 3.55 -5.61 -5.97
C THR A 71 3.49 -7.14 -5.95
N GLY A 72 2.64 -7.72 -5.10
CA GLY A 72 2.48 -9.18 -5.00
C GLY A 72 3.64 -9.92 -4.30
N THR A 73 4.52 -9.21 -3.61
CA THR A 73 5.69 -9.79 -2.92
C THR A 73 5.37 -10.45 -1.58
N SER A 74 4.12 -10.48 -1.15
CA SER A 74 3.70 -11.11 0.10
C SER A 74 3.77 -12.63 0.03
N LEU A 75 4.21 -13.25 1.14
CA LEU A 75 4.30 -14.70 1.31
C LEU A 75 3.10 -15.28 2.07
N GLU A 76 2.21 -14.43 2.59
CA GLU A 76 1.16 -14.81 3.54
C GLU A 76 -0.17 -15.25 2.86
N GLY A 77 -0.24 -15.19 1.54
CA GLY A 77 -1.45 -15.56 0.78
C GLY A 77 -2.58 -14.51 0.84
N ASN A 78 -2.37 -13.37 1.46
CA ASN A 78 -3.36 -12.30 1.60
C ASN A 78 -3.74 -11.60 0.28
N VAL A 79 -2.98 -11.83 -0.78
CA VAL A 79 -3.24 -11.30 -2.12
C VAL A 79 -3.78 -12.36 -3.11
N VAL A 80 -4.01 -13.58 -2.64
CA VAL A 80 -4.67 -14.61 -3.44
C VAL A 80 -6.07 -14.14 -3.84
N GLY A 81 -6.41 -14.28 -5.11
CA GLY A 81 -7.68 -13.81 -5.67
C GLY A 81 -8.91 -14.45 -5.02
N ASN A 82 -10.08 -14.02 -5.45
CA ASN A 82 -11.37 -14.53 -4.97
C ASN A 82 -12.31 -14.80 -6.15
N GLU A 83 -12.74 -16.03 -6.35
CA GLU A 83 -13.62 -16.44 -7.45
C GLU A 83 -14.95 -15.67 -7.55
N LYS A 84 -15.43 -15.10 -6.45
CA LYS A 84 -16.68 -14.31 -6.39
C LYS A 84 -16.41 -12.81 -6.39
N GLY A 85 -15.15 -12.42 -6.23
CA GLY A 85 -14.72 -11.06 -5.99
C GLY A 85 -13.97 -10.42 -7.15
N ILE A 86 -13.40 -9.27 -6.86
CA ILE A 86 -12.50 -8.53 -7.74
C ILE A 86 -11.18 -8.25 -7.03
N THR A 87 -10.12 -8.10 -7.81
CA THR A 87 -8.83 -7.60 -7.33
C THR A 87 -8.72 -6.11 -7.62
N ILE A 88 -8.36 -5.32 -6.61
CA ILE A 88 -8.00 -3.90 -6.76
C ILE A 88 -6.49 -3.80 -6.78
N CYS A 89 -5.91 -3.56 -7.96
CA CYS A 89 -4.47 -3.39 -8.11
C CYS A 89 -4.09 -1.91 -8.02
N LEU A 90 -3.26 -1.58 -7.03
CA LEU A 90 -2.84 -0.21 -6.74
C LEU A 90 -1.59 0.24 -7.52
N GLU A 91 -1.11 -0.51 -8.51
CA GLU A 91 0.14 -0.22 -9.24
C GLU A 91 0.21 1.18 -9.84
N LYS A 92 -0.93 1.77 -10.17
CA LYS A 92 -1.03 3.14 -10.70
C LYS A 92 -1.01 4.23 -9.62
N MET A 93 -1.09 3.84 -8.35
CA MET A 93 -0.95 4.73 -7.19
C MET A 93 0.50 4.70 -6.68
N ASN A 94 1.43 5.20 -7.50
CA ASN A 94 2.88 5.10 -7.31
C ASN A 94 3.59 6.46 -7.27
N LYS A 95 2.90 7.52 -6.85
CA LYS A 95 3.46 8.87 -6.77
C LYS A 95 4.05 9.15 -5.38
N ILE A 96 5.23 9.77 -5.36
CA ILE A 96 5.77 10.43 -4.17
C ILE A 96 5.09 11.79 -4.09
N LEU A 97 4.28 12.02 -3.05
CA LEU A 97 3.39 13.19 -2.95
C LEU A 97 4.10 14.39 -2.35
N SER A 98 4.94 14.16 -1.35
CA SER A 98 5.76 15.20 -0.72
C SER A 98 6.98 14.61 -0.03
N VAL A 99 8.06 15.39 0.01
CA VAL A 99 9.27 15.09 0.79
C VAL A 99 9.66 16.34 1.55
N ASN A 100 9.85 16.22 2.88
CA ASN A 100 10.29 17.29 3.77
C ASN A 100 11.58 16.83 4.46
N VAL A 101 12.71 17.10 3.83
CA VAL A 101 14.03 16.62 4.28
C VAL A 101 14.38 17.15 5.67
N GLU A 102 14.10 18.43 5.94
CA GLU A 102 14.38 19.08 7.23
C GLU A 102 13.57 18.47 8.38
N ASP A 103 12.35 17.99 8.09
CA ASP A 103 11.46 17.34 9.07
C ASP A 103 11.66 15.82 9.14
N PHE A 104 12.48 15.26 8.26
CA PHE A 104 12.69 13.82 8.11
C PHE A 104 11.38 13.05 7.86
N ASP A 105 10.54 13.55 6.98
CA ASP A 105 9.31 12.87 6.61
C ASP A 105 8.99 12.96 5.11
N CYS A 106 8.16 12.04 4.65
CA CYS A 106 7.59 12.08 3.30
C CYS A 106 6.20 11.45 3.29
N ARG A 107 5.43 11.77 2.25
CA ARG A 107 4.14 11.14 1.96
C ARG A 107 4.17 10.51 0.58
N VAL A 108 3.74 9.27 0.51
CA VAL A 108 3.76 8.46 -0.71
C VAL A 108 2.43 7.75 -0.94
N GLN A 109 2.08 7.47 -2.20
CA GLN A 109 1.00 6.56 -2.53
C GLN A 109 1.43 5.11 -2.27
N ALA A 110 0.45 4.23 -2.07
CA ALA A 110 0.65 2.88 -1.56
C ALA A 110 1.57 2.01 -2.42
N CYS A 111 1.60 2.20 -3.73
CA CYS A 111 2.41 1.37 -4.62
C CYS A 111 3.78 1.98 -4.99
N VAL A 112 4.18 3.06 -4.33
CA VAL A 112 5.59 3.47 -4.33
C VAL A 112 6.40 2.34 -3.70
N THR A 113 7.45 1.88 -4.40
CA THR A 113 8.32 0.83 -3.86
C THR A 113 9.43 1.42 -2.99
N LYS A 114 10.00 0.59 -2.13
CA LYS A 114 11.17 0.95 -1.30
C LYS A 114 12.32 1.49 -2.17
N GLU A 115 12.64 0.80 -3.26
CA GLU A 115 13.73 1.21 -4.16
C GLU A 115 13.42 2.54 -4.84
N GLN A 116 12.20 2.71 -5.39
CA GLN A 116 11.77 3.96 -6.01
C GLN A 116 11.91 5.14 -5.04
N LEU A 117 11.51 4.96 -3.77
CA LEU A 117 11.61 6.02 -2.77
C LEU A 117 13.07 6.32 -2.44
N ASN A 118 13.90 5.32 -2.19
CA ASN A 118 15.31 5.52 -1.83
C ASN A 118 16.14 6.06 -3.01
N ASP A 119 15.81 5.70 -4.24
CA ASP A 119 16.43 6.30 -5.43
C ASP A 119 16.06 7.78 -5.55
N TYR A 120 14.82 8.14 -5.28
CA TYR A 120 14.38 9.53 -5.26
C TYR A 120 15.10 10.36 -4.19
N LEU A 121 15.33 9.78 -3.00
CA LEU A 121 15.96 10.45 -1.85
C LEU A 121 17.49 10.42 -1.87
N ARG A 122 18.12 9.83 -2.89
CA ARG A 122 19.56 9.53 -2.91
C ARG A 122 20.45 10.74 -2.60
N GLU A 123 20.11 11.92 -3.15
CA GLU A 123 20.91 13.14 -3.00
C GLU A 123 20.49 13.99 -1.78
N ASP A 124 19.44 13.60 -1.07
CA ASP A 124 18.86 14.41 0.01
C ASP A 124 19.47 14.11 1.39
N GLY A 125 20.39 13.14 1.48
CA GLY A 125 21.03 12.75 2.75
C GLY A 125 20.11 12.02 3.73
N VAL A 126 18.93 11.60 3.27
CA VAL A 126 17.94 10.83 4.04
C VAL A 126 17.53 9.57 3.30
N PHE A 127 16.96 8.59 4.00
CA PHE A 127 16.50 7.36 3.39
C PHE A 127 15.35 6.73 4.17
N PHE A 128 14.61 5.86 3.50
CA PHE A 128 13.61 4.99 4.10
C PHE A 128 14.27 3.70 4.59
N PRO A 129 14.25 3.41 5.93
CA PRO A 129 15.16 2.41 6.50
C PRO A 129 14.63 0.98 6.54
N ILE A 130 13.36 0.72 6.21
CA ILE A 130 12.80 -0.63 6.30
C ILE A 130 13.10 -1.41 5.03
N ASP A 131 13.79 -2.54 5.18
CA ASP A 131 14.20 -3.40 4.08
C ASP A 131 13.79 -4.87 4.30
N PRO A 132 12.64 -5.29 3.73
CA PRO A 132 12.18 -6.68 3.83
C PRO A 132 12.92 -7.64 2.88
N GLY A 133 13.90 -7.17 2.13
CA GLY A 133 14.62 -7.96 1.12
C GLY A 133 14.00 -7.91 -0.27
N ALA A 134 12.69 -7.93 -0.40
CA ALA A 134 11.99 -7.73 -1.68
C ALA A 134 11.81 -6.24 -1.98
N ASN A 135 11.70 -5.88 -3.27
CA ASN A 135 11.29 -4.53 -3.67
C ASN A 135 9.78 -4.35 -3.53
N ALA A 136 9.32 -4.30 -2.29
CA ALA A 136 7.91 -4.26 -1.94
C ALA A 136 7.32 -2.85 -2.05
N ALA A 137 6.01 -2.80 -2.30
CA ALA A 137 5.22 -1.58 -2.23
C ALA A 137 5.03 -1.14 -0.77
N ILE A 138 5.19 0.15 -0.48
CA ILE A 138 5.11 0.70 0.88
C ILE A 138 3.75 0.45 1.54
N GLY A 139 2.66 0.56 0.79
CA GLY A 139 1.32 0.21 1.30
C GLY A 139 1.17 -1.28 1.63
N GLY A 140 1.78 -2.16 0.81
CA GLY A 140 1.87 -3.60 1.10
C GLY A 140 2.70 -3.86 2.36
N MET A 141 3.86 -3.21 2.50
CA MET A 141 4.69 -3.29 3.70
C MET A 141 3.94 -2.82 4.96
N ALA A 142 3.15 -1.75 4.86
CA ALA A 142 2.28 -1.29 5.95
C ALA A 142 1.21 -2.34 6.28
N SER A 143 0.55 -2.90 5.27
CA SER A 143 -0.51 -3.90 5.43
C SER A 143 -0.04 -5.19 6.09
N THR A 144 1.20 -5.62 5.84
CA THR A 144 1.79 -6.83 6.43
C THR A 144 2.63 -6.55 7.67
N SER A 145 2.71 -5.29 8.11
CA SER A 145 3.62 -4.86 9.20
C SER A 145 5.06 -5.32 8.98
N ALA A 146 5.57 -5.12 7.76
CA ALA A 146 6.88 -5.59 7.35
C ALA A 146 7.99 -5.09 8.28
N SER A 147 9.01 -5.89 8.40
CA SER A 147 10.27 -5.56 9.08
C SER A 147 11.43 -5.89 8.15
N GLY A 148 12.64 -5.70 8.61
CA GLY A 148 13.82 -6.01 7.81
C GLY A 148 15.06 -6.19 8.65
N THR A 149 16.18 -6.44 8.00
CA THR A 149 17.48 -6.72 8.64
C THR A 149 17.97 -5.59 9.54
N MET A 150 17.56 -4.34 9.27
CA MET A 150 17.90 -3.16 10.06
C MET A 150 16.90 -2.83 11.17
N ALA A 151 15.94 -3.71 11.45
CA ALA A 151 14.86 -3.46 12.42
C ALA A 151 15.36 -3.17 13.84
N VAL A 152 16.49 -3.75 14.25
CA VAL A 152 17.11 -3.50 15.57
C VAL A 152 17.48 -2.02 15.73
N LYS A 153 17.95 -1.37 14.66
CA LYS A 153 18.37 0.04 14.69
C LYS A 153 17.23 1.00 14.37
N TYR A 154 16.43 0.69 13.36
CA TYR A 154 15.45 1.63 12.80
C TYR A 154 14.00 1.25 13.11
N GLY A 155 13.75 0.10 13.73
CA GLY A 155 12.41 -0.38 14.04
C GLY A 155 11.73 -1.09 12.87
N THR A 156 10.42 -1.11 12.90
CA THR A 156 9.53 -1.76 11.92
C THR A 156 8.64 -0.73 11.24
N MET A 157 7.76 -1.15 10.35
CA MET A 157 6.75 -0.26 9.75
C MET A 157 5.91 0.48 10.80
N LYS A 158 5.61 -0.13 11.95
CA LYS A 158 4.91 0.54 13.08
C LYS A 158 5.67 1.74 13.63
N THR A 159 7.00 1.73 13.55
CA THR A 159 7.85 2.81 14.06
C THR A 159 7.96 3.97 13.07
N VAL A 160 8.03 3.66 11.76
CA VAL A 160 8.30 4.64 10.71
C VAL A 160 7.03 5.25 10.11
N ILE A 161 5.88 4.60 10.24
CA ILE A 161 4.61 5.17 9.77
C ILE A 161 4.05 6.12 10.83
N SER A 162 3.78 7.35 10.44
CA SER A 162 3.17 8.37 11.29
C SER A 162 1.71 8.65 10.95
N GLY A 163 1.24 8.24 9.77
CA GLY A 163 -0.14 8.42 9.34
C GLY A 163 -0.45 7.64 8.08
N LEU A 164 -1.73 7.43 7.84
CA LEU A 164 -2.25 6.69 6.70
C LEU A 164 -3.46 7.40 6.10
N THR A 165 -3.65 7.29 4.79
CA THR A 165 -4.96 7.41 4.16
C THR A 165 -5.47 6.01 3.89
N VAL A 166 -6.67 5.71 4.35
CA VAL A 166 -7.31 4.40 4.21
C VAL A 166 -8.71 4.59 3.65
N VAL A 167 -9.09 3.75 2.70
CA VAL A 167 -10.47 3.67 2.22
C VAL A 167 -11.13 2.47 2.88
N LEU A 168 -12.19 2.73 3.64
CA LEU A 168 -12.94 1.72 4.38
C LEU A 168 -13.85 0.91 3.45
N PRO A 169 -14.32 -0.28 3.86
CA PRO A 169 -15.19 -1.12 3.03
C PRO A 169 -16.48 -0.44 2.55
N ASN A 170 -16.99 0.54 3.29
CA ASN A 170 -18.15 1.35 2.88
C ASN A 170 -17.80 2.48 1.89
N GLY A 171 -16.51 2.62 1.54
CA GLY A 171 -15.99 3.65 0.65
C GLY A 171 -15.63 4.96 1.32
N ASP A 172 -15.74 5.09 2.63
CA ASP A 172 -15.31 6.30 3.32
C ASP A 172 -13.78 6.41 3.30
N ILE A 173 -13.28 7.60 2.98
CA ILE A 173 -11.85 7.91 2.98
C ILE A 173 -11.52 8.53 4.33
N ILE A 174 -10.63 7.90 5.07
CA ILE A 174 -10.18 8.41 6.37
C ILE A 174 -8.68 8.67 6.38
N ASN A 175 -8.27 9.63 7.20
CA ASN A 175 -6.87 9.88 7.51
C ASN A 175 -6.62 9.55 8.98
N THR A 176 -5.56 8.80 9.26
CA THR A 176 -5.12 8.46 10.60
C THR A 176 -3.75 9.07 10.89
N GLY A 177 -3.47 9.34 12.17
CA GLY A 177 -2.19 9.89 12.57
C GLY A 177 -1.96 11.33 12.11
N SER A 178 -0.70 11.73 12.12
CA SER A 178 -0.25 13.06 11.69
C SER A 178 1.25 13.06 11.42
N ARG A 179 1.80 14.19 10.93
CA ARG A 179 3.26 14.36 10.78
C ARG A 179 4.00 14.48 12.12
N THR A 180 3.32 14.77 13.21
CA THR A 180 3.94 14.98 14.52
C THR A 180 4.55 13.68 15.07
N LYS A 181 5.72 13.81 15.73
CA LYS A 181 6.39 12.65 16.34
C LYS A 181 5.66 12.10 17.56
N LYS A 182 4.86 12.94 18.25
CA LYS A 182 4.18 12.57 19.48
C LYS A 182 2.77 13.15 19.48
N THR A 183 1.80 12.34 19.85
CA THR A 183 0.44 12.75 20.17
C THR A 183 -0.04 11.97 21.38
N SER A 184 -0.81 12.63 22.25
CA SER A 184 -1.50 12.00 23.38
C SER A 184 -3.01 11.92 23.16
N ALA A 185 -3.48 12.33 21.97
CA ALA A 185 -4.91 12.42 21.67
C ALA A 185 -5.44 11.13 21.03
N GLY A 186 -6.46 10.56 21.64
CA GLY A 186 -7.29 9.50 21.06
C GLY A 186 -6.61 8.13 20.91
N TYR A 187 -7.28 7.26 20.18
CA TYR A 187 -6.78 5.93 19.85
C TYR A 187 -5.73 6.00 18.74
N ASN A 188 -4.76 5.09 18.76
CA ASN A 188 -3.80 4.92 17.69
C ASN A 188 -4.38 4.09 16.55
N LEU A 189 -5.21 4.73 15.71
CA LEU A 189 -5.82 4.07 14.56
C LEU A 189 -4.80 3.71 13.49
N THR A 190 -3.70 4.45 13.38
CA THR A 190 -2.62 4.11 12.44
C THR A 190 -2.11 2.70 12.70
N ASN A 191 -1.80 2.37 13.95
CA ASN A 191 -1.33 1.02 14.31
C ASN A 191 -2.41 -0.07 14.18
N LEU A 192 -3.69 0.28 14.17
CA LEU A 192 -4.78 -0.65 13.91
C LEU A 192 -4.73 -1.18 12.47
N PHE A 193 -4.45 -0.30 11.49
CA PHE A 193 -4.38 -0.67 10.08
C PHE A 193 -3.05 -1.31 9.68
N ILE A 194 -1.96 -1.04 10.40
CA ILE A 194 -0.66 -1.67 10.14
C ILE A 194 -0.74 -3.15 10.56
N GLY A 195 -0.50 -4.06 9.61
CA GLY A 195 -0.64 -5.49 9.80
C GLY A 195 -2.07 -6.02 9.65
N SER A 196 -2.99 -5.21 9.10
CA SER A 196 -4.39 -5.61 8.85
C SER A 196 -4.57 -6.44 7.58
N GLU A 197 -3.57 -6.54 6.72
CA GLU A 197 -3.55 -7.33 5.47
C GLU A 197 -4.76 -7.08 4.55
N GLY A 198 -5.23 -5.82 4.52
CA GLY A 198 -6.38 -5.41 3.72
C GLY A 198 -7.75 -5.79 4.29
N THR A 199 -7.83 -6.38 5.48
CA THR A 199 -9.09 -6.84 6.08
C THR A 199 -9.96 -5.72 6.65
N LEU A 200 -9.34 -4.60 7.05
CA LEU A 200 -10.03 -3.44 7.64
C LEU A 200 -10.28 -2.30 6.65
N GLY A 201 -9.57 -2.28 5.56
CA GLY A 201 -9.64 -1.25 4.52
C GLY A 201 -8.43 -1.30 3.61
N ILE A 202 -8.43 -0.44 2.59
CA ILE A 202 -7.34 -0.33 1.62
C ILE A 202 -6.49 0.88 1.97
N ILE A 203 -5.21 0.65 2.29
CA ILE A 203 -4.23 1.72 2.50
C ILE A 203 -3.87 2.28 1.12
N THR A 204 -4.09 3.57 0.91
CA THR A 204 -3.84 4.25 -0.37
C THR A 204 -2.69 5.24 -0.30
N GLU A 205 -2.41 5.81 0.87
CA GLU A 205 -1.26 6.70 1.09
C GLU A 205 -0.64 6.44 2.46
N VAL A 206 0.66 6.67 2.54
CA VAL A 206 1.45 6.45 3.75
C VAL A 206 2.30 7.68 4.05
N GLN A 207 2.17 8.21 5.28
CA GLN A 207 3.06 9.22 5.83
C GLN A 207 4.21 8.52 6.57
N LEU A 208 5.43 8.72 6.10
CA LEU A 208 6.62 8.03 6.57
C LEU A 208 7.57 8.98 7.30
N ARG A 209 8.29 8.42 8.28
CA ARG A 209 9.49 9.02 8.85
C ARG A 209 10.71 8.48 8.12
N LEU A 210 11.60 9.39 7.77
CA LEU A 210 12.89 9.09 7.14
C LEU A 210 13.99 9.10 8.20
N SER A 211 15.11 8.46 7.87
CA SER A 211 16.31 8.47 8.69
C SER A 211 17.45 9.17 7.94
N PRO A 212 18.32 9.92 8.65
CA PRO A 212 19.52 10.46 8.02
C PRO A 212 20.46 9.32 7.59
N ILE A 213 21.13 9.50 6.46
CA ILE A 213 22.18 8.58 6.02
C ILE A 213 23.36 8.70 7.00
N PRO A 214 23.81 7.59 7.60
CA PRO A 214 24.96 7.63 8.51
C PRO A 214 26.21 8.15 7.80
N VAL A 215 26.81 9.22 8.31
CA VAL A 215 28.11 9.71 7.84
C VAL A 215 29.21 9.08 8.70
N SER A 216 30.17 8.44 8.05
CA SER A 216 31.37 7.90 8.73
C SER A 216 32.42 9.00 8.77
N TYR A 217 32.69 9.54 9.96
CA TYR A 217 33.84 10.42 10.16
C TYR A 217 35.07 9.56 10.46
N THR A 218 36.00 9.46 9.51
CA THR A 218 37.32 8.94 9.78
C THR A 218 38.13 10.10 10.38
N HIS A 219 38.34 10.12 11.71
CA HIS A 219 39.36 10.99 12.29
C HIS A 219 40.73 10.45 11.91
N LEU A 220 41.36 11.09 10.93
CA LEU A 220 42.80 10.98 10.76
C LEU A 220 43.43 11.85 11.86
N THR A 221 43.85 11.21 12.97
CA THR A 221 44.82 11.81 13.89
C THR A 221 46.17 11.84 13.18
N LEU A 222 46.65 13.04 12.83
CA LEU A 222 48.02 13.29 12.39
C LEU A 222 48.97 13.20 13.58
#